data_1a06d884b0afc1179cc4449065dc8ac2
#
_entry.id   1a06d884b0afc1179cc4449065dc8ac2
#
_cell.length_a   1.000
_cell.length_b   1.000
_cell.length_c   1.000
_cell.angle_alpha   90.00
_cell.angle_beta   90.00
_cell.angle_gamma   90.00
#
_symmetry.space_group_name_H-M   'P 1'
#
loop_
_entity.id
_entity.type
_entity.pdbx_description
1 polymer ?
#
loop_
_entity_poly.entity_id
_entity_poly.type
_entity_poly.pdbx_seq_one_letter_code
_entity_poly.pdbx_strand_id
1 'polypeptide(L)'
;TLAPLAARRWLWRQLCALDAVGRADLLRTALGKAVDGDVGVSYADTFALNGVFPPEMSGEAYLLPRVDAAELYQEVHAPPMIVTGWYDWGLGPSLESWELLQAHARDGVRQRSRLVITPAAHNMPGYLEGVEEHPELDRHYRTASIVDVLVHWYDAVRADAVARIPRVTYYLMGAHEWRTAETWPPPGVEPMTLHLGPGGTLLAEPAPADSPPDEYVYDPHDPTPTVGGSIVSDVYRPGSVDLSAVQARPDVLVYTSALLDADLDVVGPLRVTLHAASSARDTDFVVRLSDVFPDGRAILLQSGMVRARYRDLASGPSAIEPGVVHAYDIDLWATANRFRAGHAVRIDVCSSDFPRFERNTNLGGESGEPVPAVQRIHHGPTHPSRLHLTILR
;
A
#
# COMPACT_ATOMS: atom_id res chain seq x y z
N THR A 1 21.13 20.02 5.27
CA THR A 1 20.99 18.62 5.71
C THR A 1 20.81 18.44 7.23
N LEU A 2 21.01 19.49 8.06
CA LEU A 2 20.80 19.43 9.51
C LEU A 2 19.39 19.87 9.96
N ALA A 3 18.66 20.60 9.11
CA ALA A 3 17.33 21.11 9.42
C ALA A 3 16.29 20.03 9.75
N PRO A 4 16.19 18.89 9.04
CA PRO A 4 15.20 17.86 9.35
C PRO A 4 15.39 17.21 10.73
N LEU A 5 16.63 17.02 11.16
CA LEU A 5 16.94 16.44 12.47
C LEU A 5 16.66 17.43 13.62
N ALA A 6 16.95 18.73 13.40
CA ALA A 6 16.65 19.77 14.37
C ALA A 6 15.13 19.96 14.54
N ALA A 7 14.39 19.94 13.45
CA ALA A 7 12.93 20.01 13.47
C ALA A 7 12.28 18.81 14.16
N ARG A 8 12.74 17.58 13.88
CA ARG A 8 12.29 16.36 14.58
C ARG A 8 12.57 16.41 16.07
N ARG A 9 13.77 16.87 16.48
CA ARG A 9 14.13 17.05 17.89
C ARG A 9 13.30 18.13 18.56
N TRP A 10 12.98 19.20 17.84
CA TRP A 10 12.12 20.27 18.34
C TRP A 10 10.69 19.76 18.54
N LEU A 11 10.10 19.10 17.53
CA LEU A 11 8.79 18.48 17.61
C LEU A 11 8.69 17.49 18.77
N TRP A 12 9.67 16.60 18.89
CA TRP A 12 9.74 15.65 20.00
C TRP A 12 9.78 16.33 21.36
N ARG A 13 10.55 17.41 21.49
CA ARG A 13 10.57 18.20 22.73
C ARG A 13 9.23 18.85 23.03
N GLN A 14 8.53 19.39 22.02
CA GLN A 14 7.19 19.97 22.20
C GLN A 14 6.19 18.90 22.63
N LEU A 15 6.16 17.75 21.96
CA LEU A 15 5.28 16.62 22.32
C LEU A 15 5.58 16.07 23.72
N CYS A 16 6.85 16.02 24.12
CA CYS A 16 7.25 15.60 25.46
C CYS A 16 6.94 16.65 26.55
N ALA A 17 6.85 17.93 26.19
CA ALA A 17 6.51 19.00 27.11
C ALA A 17 4.99 19.14 27.36
N LEU A 18 4.17 18.55 26.47
CA LEU A 18 2.71 18.51 26.65
C LEU A 18 2.34 17.38 27.61
N ASP A 19 1.41 17.66 28.50
CA ASP A 19 0.74 16.60 29.27
C ASP A 19 -0.16 15.74 28.36
N ALA A 20 -0.74 14.68 28.92
CA ALA A 20 -1.61 13.78 28.17
C ALA A 20 -2.84 14.48 27.57
N VAL A 21 -3.36 15.52 28.23
CA VAL A 21 -4.51 16.30 27.78
C VAL A 21 -4.10 17.20 26.61
N GLY A 22 -3.00 17.93 26.72
CA GLY A 22 -2.49 18.80 25.65
C GLY A 22 -2.14 18.02 24.38
N ARG A 23 -1.60 16.80 24.51
CA ARG A 23 -1.37 15.89 23.36
C ARG A 23 -2.66 15.45 22.71
N ALA A 24 -3.65 15.07 23.52
CA ALA A 24 -4.97 14.66 23.01
C ALA A 24 -5.71 15.82 22.33
N ASP A 25 -5.56 17.04 22.84
CA ASP A 25 -6.19 18.24 22.24
C ASP A 25 -5.50 18.65 20.93
N LEU A 26 -4.16 18.54 20.86
CA LEU A 26 -3.43 18.77 19.62
C LEU A 26 -3.85 17.76 18.53
N LEU A 27 -3.94 16.48 18.90
CA LEU A 27 -4.37 15.41 17.98
C LEU A 27 -5.84 15.60 17.57
N ARG A 28 -6.74 15.95 18.51
CA ARG A 28 -8.14 16.26 18.17
C ARG A 28 -8.27 17.46 17.26
N THR A 29 -7.49 18.51 17.47
CA THR A 29 -7.50 19.71 16.62
C THR A 29 -7.00 19.37 15.22
N ALA A 30 -5.92 18.58 15.10
CA ALA A 30 -5.39 18.13 13.82
C ALA A 30 -6.37 17.20 13.08
N LEU A 31 -6.95 16.23 13.80
CA LEU A 31 -7.96 15.31 13.27
C LEU A 31 -9.30 16.02 12.99
N GLY A 32 -9.71 16.95 13.86
CA GLY A 32 -10.94 17.71 13.70
C GLY A 32 -10.93 18.56 12.44
N LYS A 33 -9.84 19.25 12.14
CA LYS A 33 -9.69 20.00 10.90
C LYS A 33 -9.69 19.11 9.67
N ALA A 34 -9.13 17.91 9.77
CA ALA A 34 -9.19 16.92 8.68
C ALA A 34 -10.61 16.32 8.51
N VAL A 35 -11.40 16.24 9.61
CA VAL A 35 -12.77 15.69 9.60
C VAL A 35 -13.81 16.77 9.31
N ASP A 36 -13.61 18.02 9.79
CA ASP A 36 -14.56 19.12 9.64
C ASP A 36 -14.53 19.81 8.27
N GLY A 37 -13.80 19.24 7.31
CA GLY A 37 -13.93 19.67 5.90
C GLY A 37 -13.12 20.89 5.51
N ASP A 38 -12.10 21.27 6.26
CA ASP A 38 -11.09 22.24 5.79
C ASP A 38 -10.21 21.56 4.74
N VAL A 39 -10.84 21.33 3.59
CA VAL A 39 -10.35 20.55 2.46
C VAL A 39 -9.38 21.47 1.70
N GLY A 40 -8.12 21.23 1.84
CA GLY A 40 -7.06 22.03 1.21
C GLY A 40 -5.89 22.31 2.15
N VAL A 41 -6.03 21.91 3.41
CA VAL A 41 -4.93 22.00 4.37
C VAL A 41 -4.31 20.62 4.49
N SER A 42 -3.11 20.46 3.96
CA SER A 42 -2.33 19.23 4.12
C SER A 42 -2.02 18.97 5.61
N TYR A 43 -1.68 17.75 5.97
CA TYR A 43 -1.18 17.44 7.33
C TYR A 43 -0.02 18.37 7.71
N ALA A 44 0.88 18.66 6.76
CA ALA A 44 1.98 19.59 6.96
C ALA A 44 1.49 21.00 7.26
N ASP A 45 0.50 21.49 6.53
CA ASP A 45 -0.10 22.80 6.74
C ASP A 45 -0.85 22.88 8.08
N THR A 46 -1.56 21.81 8.45
CA THR A 46 -2.23 21.72 9.76
C THR A 46 -1.23 21.81 10.91
N PHE A 47 -0.10 21.13 10.81
CA PHE A 47 0.96 21.20 11.80
C PHE A 47 1.70 22.55 11.77
N ALA A 48 1.91 23.15 10.62
CA ALA A 48 2.49 24.48 10.47
C ALA A 48 1.58 25.56 11.09
N LEU A 49 0.28 25.51 10.80
CA LEU A 49 -0.73 26.43 11.35
C LEU A 49 -0.84 26.35 12.89
N ASN A 50 -0.55 25.19 13.48
CA ASN A 50 -0.52 25.03 14.93
C ASN A 50 0.89 25.24 15.54
N GLY A 51 1.85 25.74 14.76
CA GLY A 51 3.21 26.01 15.24
C GLY A 51 4.04 24.75 15.54
N VAL A 52 3.61 23.60 15.06
CA VAL A 52 4.30 22.30 15.28
C VAL A 52 5.44 22.11 14.31
N PHE A 53 5.31 22.62 13.09
CA PHE A 53 6.39 22.68 12.08
C PHE A 53 6.67 24.12 11.69
N PRO A 54 7.94 24.47 11.44
CA PRO A 54 8.27 25.77 10.86
C PRO A 54 7.59 25.93 9.49
N PRO A 55 7.18 27.16 9.11
CA PRO A 55 6.53 27.44 7.81
C PRO A 55 7.34 26.96 6.60
N GLU A 56 8.68 26.89 6.73
CA GLU A 56 9.58 26.42 5.68
C GLU A 56 9.43 24.90 5.42
N MET A 57 8.74 24.19 6.28
CA MET A 57 8.47 22.75 6.15
C MET A 57 7.09 22.45 5.58
N SER A 58 6.30 23.45 5.27
CA SER A 58 5.00 23.30 4.58
C SER A 58 5.18 23.24 3.06
N GLY A 59 4.43 22.39 2.37
CA GLY A 59 4.43 22.29 0.91
C GLY A 59 5.56 21.44 0.31
N GLU A 60 5.97 21.79 -0.90
CA GLU A 60 6.91 21.01 -1.74
C GLU A 60 8.32 20.79 -1.15
N ALA A 61 8.65 21.46 -0.05
CA ALA A 61 9.92 21.28 0.64
C ALA A 61 10.16 19.87 1.20
N TYR A 62 9.13 19.01 1.20
CA TYR A 62 9.25 17.59 1.56
C TYR A 62 9.73 16.69 0.43
N LEU A 63 9.81 17.19 -0.78
CA LEU A 63 10.46 16.45 -1.86
C LEU A 63 11.96 16.46 -1.59
N LEU A 64 12.40 15.47 -0.83
CA LEU A 64 13.85 15.22 -0.64
C LEU A 64 14.48 15.09 -2.04
N PRO A 65 15.64 15.74 -2.27
CA PRO A 65 16.36 15.54 -3.51
C PRO A 65 16.56 14.04 -3.71
N ARG A 66 16.26 13.53 -4.91
CA ARG A 66 16.56 12.14 -5.27
C ARG A 66 18.05 11.93 -5.08
N VAL A 67 18.39 11.16 -4.07
CA VAL A 67 19.76 10.65 -3.92
C VAL A 67 19.96 9.61 -5.02
N ASP A 68 21.10 9.62 -5.68
CA ASP A 68 21.45 8.51 -6.59
C ASP A 68 21.55 7.23 -5.75
N ALA A 69 20.52 6.39 -5.90
CA ALA A 69 20.42 5.16 -5.14
C ALA A 69 21.61 4.23 -5.42
N ALA A 70 22.14 4.23 -6.66
CA ALA A 70 23.27 3.40 -7.02
C ALA A 70 24.52 3.78 -6.23
N GLU A 71 24.84 5.07 -6.13
CA GLU A 71 25.98 5.56 -5.33
C GLU A 71 25.79 5.23 -3.86
N LEU A 72 24.57 5.45 -3.32
CA LEU A 72 24.27 5.20 -1.91
C LEU A 72 24.49 3.73 -1.53
N TYR A 73 24.02 2.79 -2.33
CA TYR A 73 24.15 1.37 -2.01
C TYR A 73 25.57 0.83 -2.20
N GLN A 74 26.38 1.41 -3.07
CA GLN A 74 27.80 1.06 -3.19
C GLN A 74 28.60 1.41 -1.93
N GLU A 75 28.17 2.40 -1.16
CA GLU A 75 28.81 2.82 0.10
C GLU A 75 28.32 2.02 1.32
N VAL A 76 27.42 1.07 1.16
CA VAL A 76 27.02 0.15 2.23
C VAL A 76 28.14 -0.86 2.48
N HIS A 77 28.64 -0.93 3.68
CA HIS A 77 29.76 -1.83 4.07
C HIS A 77 29.30 -3.02 4.91
N ALA A 78 28.27 -2.86 5.71
CA ALA A 78 27.70 -3.94 6.54
C ALA A 78 26.53 -4.62 5.83
N PRO A 79 26.41 -5.95 5.84
CA PRO A 79 25.25 -6.63 5.26
C PRO A 79 24.01 -6.32 6.09
N PRO A 80 22.96 -5.72 5.52
CA PRO A 80 21.71 -5.51 6.23
C PRO A 80 20.84 -6.77 6.27
N MET A 81 20.02 -6.87 7.30
CA MET A 81 18.80 -7.67 7.29
C MET A 81 17.62 -6.70 7.20
N ILE A 82 16.88 -6.77 6.10
CA ILE A 82 15.64 -6.00 5.91
C ILE A 82 14.50 -6.87 6.43
N VAL A 83 13.74 -6.32 7.38
CA VAL A 83 12.54 -6.96 7.94
C VAL A 83 11.36 -6.04 7.68
N THR A 84 10.32 -6.58 7.06
CA THR A 84 9.08 -5.86 6.76
C THR A 84 7.87 -6.80 6.92
N GLY A 85 6.67 -6.30 6.69
CA GLY A 85 5.44 -7.09 6.77
C GLY A 85 4.51 -6.81 5.60
N TRP A 86 3.65 -7.78 5.25
CA TRP A 86 2.68 -7.63 4.16
C TRP A 86 1.74 -6.44 4.36
N TYR A 87 1.49 -6.07 5.60
CA TYR A 87 0.65 -4.92 5.98
C TYR A 87 1.45 -3.78 6.59
N ASP A 88 2.78 -3.77 6.39
CA ASP A 88 3.62 -2.62 6.78
C ASP A 88 3.50 -1.51 5.73
N TRP A 89 3.30 -0.28 6.17
CA TRP A 89 3.32 0.90 5.29
C TRP A 89 4.69 1.11 4.63
N GLY A 90 5.74 0.52 5.21
CA GLY A 90 7.09 0.49 4.67
C GLY A 90 7.38 -0.70 3.74
N LEU A 91 6.40 -1.53 3.38
CA LEU A 91 6.62 -2.72 2.54
C LEU A 91 7.21 -2.35 1.17
N GLY A 92 6.57 -1.45 0.44
CA GLY A 92 7.05 -1.02 -0.89
C GLY A 92 8.49 -0.48 -0.84
N PRO A 93 8.79 0.54 0.00
CA PRO A 93 10.15 1.05 0.17
C PRO A 93 11.17 -0.01 0.63
N SER A 94 10.76 -0.98 1.44
CA SER A 94 11.65 -2.07 1.89
C SER A 94 12.00 -3.04 0.75
N LEU A 95 11.03 -3.37 -0.10
CA LEU A 95 11.25 -4.21 -1.28
C LEU A 95 12.11 -3.48 -2.33
N GLU A 96 11.83 -2.20 -2.58
CA GLU A 96 12.67 -1.36 -3.43
C GLU A 96 14.11 -1.28 -2.89
N SER A 97 14.28 -1.09 -1.57
CA SER A 97 15.61 -1.09 -0.94
C SER A 97 16.32 -2.43 -1.12
N TRP A 98 15.61 -3.54 -1.05
CA TRP A 98 16.17 -4.86 -1.34
C TRP A 98 16.63 -4.98 -2.78
N GLU A 99 15.80 -4.59 -3.75
CA GLU A 99 16.13 -4.63 -5.17
C GLU A 99 17.36 -3.76 -5.50
N LEU A 100 17.38 -2.52 -5.01
CA LEU A 100 18.51 -1.60 -5.19
C LEU A 100 19.79 -2.14 -4.54
N LEU A 101 19.68 -2.74 -3.36
CA LEU A 101 20.79 -3.40 -2.68
C LEU A 101 21.33 -4.57 -3.53
N GLN A 102 20.44 -5.41 -4.09
CA GLN A 102 20.85 -6.53 -4.95
C GLN A 102 21.45 -6.06 -6.27
N ALA A 103 21.02 -4.91 -6.81
CA ALA A 103 21.53 -4.35 -8.05
C ALA A 103 22.88 -3.63 -7.87
N HIS A 104 23.07 -2.89 -6.79
CA HIS A 104 24.15 -1.91 -6.69
C HIS A 104 25.16 -2.16 -5.57
N ALA A 105 24.81 -2.89 -4.50
CA ALA A 105 25.73 -3.13 -3.41
C ALA A 105 26.90 -4.04 -3.83
N ARG A 106 28.03 -3.90 -3.12
CA ARG A 106 29.23 -4.74 -3.32
C ARG A 106 28.89 -6.21 -3.06
N ASP A 107 29.54 -7.13 -3.78
CA ASP A 107 29.27 -8.56 -3.72
C ASP A 107 29.24 -9.13 -2.30
N GLY A 108 30.22 -8.79 -1.48
CA GLY A 108 30.29 -9.25 -0.10
C GLY A 108 29.14 -8.79 0.80
N VAL A 109 28.56 -7.62 0.51
CA VAL A 109 27.36 -7.10 1.19
C VAL A 109 26.12 -7.76 0.63
N ARG A 110 25.95 -7.73 -0.69
CA ARG A 110 24.81 -8.28 -1.41
C ARG A 110 24.54 -9.75 -1.08
N GLN A 111 25.59 -10.59 -1.12
CA GLN A 111 25.45 -12.03 -0.83
C GLN A 111 25.14 -12.33 0.62
N ARG A 112 25.56 -11.46 1.54
CA ARG A 112 25.35 -11.62 2.99
C ARG A 112 24.09 -10.93 3.50
N SER A 113 23.42 -10.11 2.70
CA SER A 113 22.16 -9.45 3.07
C SER A 113 21.00 -10.43 3.13
N ARG A 114 20.00 -10.13 3.97
CA ARG A 114 18.82 -10.97 4.18
C ARG A 114 17.54 -10.14 4.09
N LEU A 115 16.49 -10.77 3.59
CA LEU A 115 15.15 -10.20 3.54
C LEU A 115 14.20 -11.12 4.31
N VAL A 116 13.43 -10.55 5.22
CA VAL A 116 12.37 -11.25 5.96
C VAL A 116 11.06 -10.48 5.76
N ILE A 117 10.05 -11.16 5.20
CA ILE A 117 8.73 -10.58 4.98
C ILE A 117 7.73 -11.37 5.83
N THR A 118 7.18 -10.68 6.80
CA THR A 118 6.28 -11.23 7.80
C THR A 118 4.83 -10.95 7.43
N PRO A 119 3.83 -11.60 8.01
CA PRO A 119 2.43 -11.25 7.79
C PRO A 119 1.96 -10.01 8.57
N ALA A 120 2.86 -9.34 9.28
CA ALA A 120 2.53 -8.26 10.19
C ALA A 120 2.23 -6.92 9.52
N ALA A 121 1.67 -6.02 10.31
CA ALA A 121 1.65 -4.58 10.09
C ALA A 121 2.89 -3.92 10.71
N HIS A 122 2.99 -2.59 10.60
CA HIS A 122 4.16 -1.83 11.09
C HIS A 122 4.37 -1.92 12.60
N ASN A 123 3.32 -2.03 13.37
CA ASN A 123 3.37 -2.08 14.84
C ASN A 123 3.75 -3.48 15.33
N MET A 124 5.00 -3.84 15.19
CA MET A 124 5.56 -5.12 15.68
C MET A 124 5.87 -5.11 17.16
N PRO A 125 5.96 -6.26 17.83
CA PRO A 125 5.24 -7.51 17.70
C PRO A 125 3.98 -7.48 18.56
N GLY A 126 2.85 -7.88 18.04
CA GLY A 126 1.60 -8.01 18.80
C GLY A 126 0.36 -7.50 18.06
N TYR A 127 0.52 -6.83 16.95
CA TYR A 127 -0.59 -6.37 16.13
C TYR A 127 -0.89 -7.29 14.96
N LEU A 128 -1.12 -8.54 15.31
CA LEU A 128 -1.71 -9.51 14.40
C LEU A 128 -3.21 -9.68 14.68
N GLU A 129 -3.85 -8.66 15.20
CA GLU A 129 -5.28 -8.70 15.48
C GLU A 129 -6.14 -8.73 14.21
N GLY A 130 -5.57 -8.44 13.03
CA GLY A 130 -6.18 -8.74 11.73
C GLY A 130 -6.21 -10.22 11.40
N VAL A 131 -5.66 -11.04 12.25
CA VAL A 131 -5.38 -12.45 12.08
C VAL A 131 -6.33 -13.34 12.91
N GLU A 132 -7.49 -12.84 13.32
CA GLU A 132 -8.52 -13.72 13.90
C GLU A 132 -8.89 -14.87 12.93
N GLU A 133 -8.64 -14.66 11.64
CA GLU A 133 -8.83 -15.63 10.58
C GLU A 133 -7.59 -16.48 10.29
N HIS A 134 -6.45 -16.13 10.91
CA HIS A 134 -5.19 -16.85 10.77
C HIS A 134 -4.59 -17.14 12.17
N PRO A 135 -5.27 -17.94 13.02
CA PRO A 135 -4.87 -18.13 14.42
C PRO A 135 -3.47 -18.75 14.58
N GLU A 136 -2.93 -19.40 13.55
CA GLU A 136 -1.57 -19.93 13.58
C GLU A 136 -0.49 -18.85 13.50
N LEU A 137 -0.78 -17.71 12.87
CA LEU A 137 0.13 -16.57 12.81
C LEU A 137 0.37 -15.97 14.19
N ASP A 138 -0.68 -15.87 14.98
CA ASP A 138 -0.64 -15.35 16.33
C ASP A 138 0.32 -16.15 17.23
N ARG A 139 0.34 -17.48 17.06
CA ARG A 139 1.18 -18.38 17.85
C ARG A 139 2.68 -18.20 17.55
N HIS A 140 3.07 -18.08 16.30
CA HIS A 140 4.48 -17.94 15.93
C HIS A 140 5.02 -16.52 16.15
N TYR A 141 4.17 -15.52 16.09
CA TYR A 141 4.56 -14.12 16.25
C TYR A 141 4.69 -13.68 17.70
N ARG A 142 3.85 -14.18 18.58
CA ARG A 142 3.94 -13.87 20.03
C ARG A 142 5.18 -14.44 20.68
N THR A 143 5.78 -15.47 20.10
CA THR A 143 6.95 -16.14 20.66
C THR A 143 8.30 -15.64 20.15
N ALA A 144 8.34 -14.97 19.00
CA ALA A 144 9.55 -14.37 18.45
C ALA A 144 9.59 -12.87 18.70
N SER A 145 10.28 -12.43 19.75
CA SER A 145 10.60 -11.02 19.92
C SER A 145 11.45 -10.56 18.74
N ILE A 146 11.13 -9.39 18.16
CA ILE A 146 12.00 -8.74 17.16
C ILE A 146 13.43 -8.60 17.67
N VAL A 147 13.59 -8.45 18.99
CA VAL A 147 14.89 -8.39 19.66
C VAL A 147 15.67 -9.69 19.45
N ASP A 148 15.00 -10.85 19.56
CA ASP A 148 15.66 -12.16 19.36
C ASP A 148 16.14 -12.31 17.90
N VAL A 149 15.33 -11.84 16.93
CA VAL A 149 15.71 -11.82 15.52
C VAL A 149 16.92 -10.92 15.30
N LEU A 150 16.93 -9.73 15.89
CA LEU A 150 18.06 -8.79 15.79
C LEU A 150 19.32 -9.34 16.47
N VAL A 151 19.22 -9.90 17.66
CA VAL A 151 20.34 -10.50 18.37
C VAL A 151 20.92 -11.66 17.56
N HIS A 152 20.06 -12.56 17.06
CA HIS A 152 20.50 -13.68 16.22
C HIS A 152 21.22 -13.20 14.96
N TRP A 153 20.72 -12.12 14.32
CA TRP A 153 21.36 -11.50 13.16
C TRP A 153 22.74 -10.97 13.51
N TYR A 154 22.88 -10.16 14.57
CA TYR A 154 24.16 -9.59 14.98
C TYR A 154 25.16 -10.67 15.37
N ASP A 155 24.73 -11.72 16.04
CA ASP A 155 25.60 -12.85 16.40
C ASP A 155 26.06 -13.61 15.15
N ALA A 156 25.18 -13.84 14.17
CA ALA A 156 25.53 -14.46 12.90
C ALA A 156 26.53 -13.63 12.09
N VAL A 157 26.36 -12.31 12.06
CA VAL A 157 27.32 -11.40 11.39
C VAL A 157 28.68 -11.43 12.08
N ARG A 158 28.72 -11.38 13.41
CA ARG A 158 29.95 -11.42 14.20
C ARG A 158 30.70 -12.75 14.07
N ALA A 159 29.96 -13.85 14.00
CA ALA A 159 30.51 -15.20 13.89
C ALA A 159 30.82 -15.61 12.44
N ASP A 160 30.62 -14.74 11.46
CA ASP A 160 30.67 -15.02 10.01
C ASP A 160 29.78 -16.22 9.59
N ALA A 161 28.66 -16.38 10.26
CA ALA A 161 27.73 -17.49 10.10
C ALA A 161 26.45 -17.15 9.33
N VAL A 162 26.43 -15.99 8.66
CA VAL A 162 25.25 -15.48 7.92
C VAL A 162 24.77 -16.46 6.84
N ALA A 163 25.68 -17.27 6.27
CA ALA A 163 25.32 -18.29 5.28
C ALA A 163 24.34 -19.35 5.81
N ARG A 164 24.19 -19.48 7.14
CA ARG A 164 23.20 -20.40 7.77
C ARG A 164 21.78 -19.85 7.80
N ILE A 165 21.61 -18.54 7.52
CA ILE A 165 20.30 -17.87 7.48
C ILE A 165 19.86 -17.82 6.01
N PRO A 166 18.64 -18.28 5.67
CA PRO A 166 18.12 -18.18 4.31
C PRO A 166 18.19 -16.74 3.77
N ARG A 167 18.44 -16.59 2.48
CA ARG A 167 18.56 -15.25 1.86
C ARG A 167 17.28 -14.45 1.92
N VAL A 168 16.17 -15.10 1.59
CA VAL A 168 14.83 -14.56 1.67
C VAL A 168 13.98 -15.52 2.49
N THR A 169 13.28 -15.00 3.47
CA THR A 169 12.26 -15.70 4.24
C THR A 169 10.98 -14.90 4.13
N TYR A 170 9.89 -15.53 3.72
CA TYR A 170 8.59 -14.88 3.61
C TYR A 170 7.47 -15.77 4.12
N TYR A 171 6.41 -15.14 4.59
CA TYR A 171 5.22 -15.86 5.02
C TYR A 171 4.21 -15.93 3.88
N LEU A 172 3.81 -17.15 3.50
CA LEU A 172 2.74 -17.39 2.53
C LEU A 172 1.40 -17.42 3.28
N MET A 173 0.68 -16.31 3.19
CA MET A 173 -0.67 -16.18 3.75
C MET A 173 -1.64 -17.15 3.06
N GLY A 174 -2.75 -17.49 3.67
CA GLY A 174 -3.69 -18.47 3.14
C GLY A 174 -3.22 -19.92 3.24
N ALA A 175 -1.93 -20.21 3.04
CA ALA A 175 -1.31 -21.49 3.33
C ALA A 175 -0.80 -21.61 4.78
N HIS A 176 -0.56 -20.47 5.44
CA HIS A 176 -0.01 -20.38 6.78
C HIS A 176 1.39 -21.01 6.93
N GLU A 177 2.25 -20.76 5.94
CA GLU A 177 3.57 -21.35 5.85
C GLU A 177 4.67 -20.31 5.76
N TRP A 178 5.77 -20.54 6.51
CA TRP A 178 7.04 -19.87 6.23
C TRP A 178 7.74 -20.54 5.07
N ARG A 179 8.17 -19.74 4.10
CA ARG A 179 8.94 -20.20 2.94
C ARG A 179 10.26 -19.46 2.81
N THR A 180 11.20 -20.11 2.14
CA THR A 180 12.52 -19.53 1.88
C THR A 180 12.82 -19.56 0.39
N ALA A 181 13.64 -18.59 -0.06
CA ALA A 181 14.07 -18.49 -1.44
C ALA A 181 15.48 -17.85 -1.53
N GLU A 182 16.11 -17.99 -2.69
CA GLU A 182 17.39 -17.34 -2.97
C GLU A 182 17.22 -15.88 -3.44
N THR A 183 16.07 -15.53 -4.00
CA THR A 183 15.73 -14.18 -4.49
C THR A 183 14.32 -13.79 -4.10
N TRP A 184 14.03 -12.51 -4.19
CA TRP A 184 12.68 -11.99 -4.18
C TRP A 184 12.43 -11.23 -5.49
N PRO A 185 11.34 -11.51 -6.24
CA PRO A 185 10.44 -12.66 -6.06
C PRO A 185 11.17 -14.01 -6.12
N PRO A 186 10.57 -15.10 -5.57
CA PRO A 186 11.20 -16.42 -5.62
C PRO A 186 11.32 -16.94 -7.06
N PRO A 187 12.28 -17.82 -7.36
CA PRO A 187 12.37 -18.44 -8.66
C PRO A 187 11.11 -19.25 -9.01
N GLY A 188 10.75 -19.30 -10.28
CA GLY A 188 9.60 -20.06 -10.77
C GLY A 188 8.29 -19.30 -10.76
N VAL A 189 8.31 -17.99 -10.46
CA VAL A 189 7.12 -17.15 -10.63
C VAL A 189 6.89 -16.79 -12.09
N GLU A 190 5.61 -16.67 -12.45
CA GLU A 190 5.15 -16.31 -13.79
C GLU A 190 4.12 -15.18 -13.73
N PRO A 191 4.04 -14.30 -14.73
CA PRO A 191 3.00 -13.29 -14.80
C PRO A 191 1.64 -13.91 -15.14
N MET A 192 0.60 -13.43 -14.45
CA MET A 192 -0.80 -13.72 -14.76
C MET A 192 -1.55 -12.39 -14.88
N THR A 193 -2.39 -12.27 -15.90
CA THR A 193 -3.21 -11.07 -16.11
C THR A 193 -4.68 -11.44 -16.10
N LEU A 194 -5.47 -10.67 -15.34
CA LEU A 194 -6.94 -10.71 -15.36
C LEU A 194 -7.46 -9.37 -15.88
N HIS A 195 -8.47 -9.42 -16.76
CA HIS A 195 -9.08 -8.25 -17.35
C HIS A 195 -10.35 -7.89 -16.58
N LEU A 196 -10.55 -6.60 -16.30
CA LEU A 196 -11.82 -6.11 -15.83
C LEU A 196 -12.86 -6.29 -16.95
N GLY A 197 -14.05 -6.71 -16.57
CA GLY A 197 -15.14 -6.96 -17.53
C GLY A 197 -16.48 -6.49 -17.01
N PRO A 198 -17.49 -6.47 -17.89
CA PRO A 198 -18.82 -5.99 -17.56
C PRO A 198 -19.45 -6.78 -16.43
N GLY A 199 -20.30 -6.11 -15.65
CA GLY A 199 -21.00 -6.73 -14.54
C GLY A 199 -20.09 -7.09 -13.35
N GLY A 200 -18.96 -6.42 -13.20
CA GLY A 200 -18.06 -6.64 -12.06
C GLY A 200 -17.29 -7.95 -12.13
N THR A 201 -16.86 -8.36 -13.32
CA THR A 201 -16.13 -9.62 -13.52
C THR A 201 -14.63 -9.38 -13.71
N LEU A 202 -13.81 -10.34 -13.26
CA LEU A 202 -12.39 -10.49 -13.65
C LEU A 202 -12.26 -11.68 -14.58
N LEU A 203 -11.76 -11.45 -15.80
CA LEU A 203 -11.73 -12.39 -16.90
C LEU A 203 -10.29 -12.74 -17.29
N ALA A 204 -10.03 -13.96 -17.72
CA ALA A 204 -8.74 -14.34 -18.31
C ALA A 204 -8.49 -13.66 -19.66
N GLU A 205 -9.57 -13.41 -20.42
CA GLU A 205 -9.54 -12.78 -21.74
C GLU A 205 -10.11 -11.36 -21.67
N PRO A 206 -9.72 -10.46 -22.60
CA PRO A 206 -10.27 -9.11 -22.67
C PRO A 206 -11.79 -9.09 -22.79
N ALA A 207 -12.43 -8.09 -22.19
CA ALA A 207 -13.86 -7.86 -22.29
C ALA A 207 -14.30 -7.60 -23.76
N PRO A 208 -15.58 -7.86 -24.12
CA PRO A 208 -16.11 -7.56 -25.45
C PRO A 208 -15.95 -6.09 -25.85
N ALA A 209 -15.85 -5.83 -27.17
CA ALA A 209 -15.53 -4.50 -27.73
C ALA A 209 -16.60 -3.42 -27.46
N ASP A 210 -17.84 -3.82 -27.27
CA ASP A 210 -19.00 -2.97 -27.04
C ASP A 210 -19.40 -2.85 -25.55
N SER A 211 -18.52 -3.29 -24.65
CA SER A 211 -18.75 -3.19 -23.22
C SER A 211 -18.73 -1.71 -22.78
N PRO A 212 -19.84 -1.18 -22.21
CA PRO A 212 -19.86 0.18 -21.67
C PRO A 212 -18.97 0.26 -20.44
N PRO A 213 -18.44 1.45 -20.11
CA PRO A 213 -17.72 1.64 -18.85
C PRO A 213 -18.66 1.47 -17.66
N ASP A 214 -18.11 0.99 -16.55
CA ASP A 214 -18.79 1.04 -15.25
C ASP A 214 -18.62 2.44 -14.63
N GLU A 215 -19.67 2.93 -13.94
CA GLU A 215 -19.69 4.27 -13.37
C GLU A 215 -19.99 4.26 -11.87
N TYR A 216 -19.36 5.20 -11.15
CA TYR A 216 -19.73 5.54 -9.78
C TYR A 216 -19.55 7.04 -9.53
N VAL A 217 -20.19 7.54 -8.48
CA VAL A 217 -20.03 8.95 -8.04
C VAL A 217 -19.17 8.96 -6.79
N TYR A 218 -18.06 9.68 -6.85
CA TYR A 218 -17.27 10.02 -5.67
C TYR A 218 -17.70 11.38 -5.13
N ASP A 219 -18.12 11.39 -3.87
CA ASP A 219 -18.41 12.61 -3.12
C ASP A 219 -17.32 12.81 -2.05
N PRO A 220 -16.52 13.89 -2.13
CA PRO A 220 -15.51 14.18 -1.12
C PRO A 220 -16.08 14.42 0.30
N HIS A 221 -17.39 14.69 0.45
CA HIS A 221 -18.03 14.87 1.76
C HIS A 221 -18.42 13.53 2.42
N ASP A 222 -18.51 12.44 1.64
CA ASP A 222 -18.72 11.08 2.14
C ASP A 222 -17.66 10.11 1.59
N PRO A 223 -16.36 10.30 1.94
CA PRO A 223 -15.29 9.51 1.39
C PRO A 223 -15.37 8.05 1.82
N THR A 224 -14.98 7.14 0.94
CA THR A 224 -14.81 5.73 1.29
C THR A 224 -13.82 5.61 2.45
N PRO A 225 -14.21 4.96 3.57
CA PRO A 225 -13.36 4.88 4.75
C PRO A 225 -12.21 3.88 4.58
N THR A 226 -11.11 4.14 5.28
CA THR A 226 -10.03 3.17 5.45
C THR A 226 -10.52 1.98 6.27
N VAL A 227 -10.27 0.77 5.75
CA VAL A 227 -10.57 -0.50 6.43
C VAL A 227 -9.36 -1.41 6.27
N GLY A 228 -8.63 -1.64 7.35
CA GLY A 228 -7.44 -2.49 7.35
C GLY A 228 -6.26 -1.99 6.54
N GLY A 229 -5.47 -2.92 6.05
CA GLY A 229 -4.32 -2.66 5.18
C GLY A 229 -3.10 -2.08 5.89
N SER A 230 -2.25 -1.44 5.11
CA SER A 230 -0.97 -0.88 5.57
C SER A 230 -1.16 0.52 6.17
N ILE A 231 -1.73 0.57 7.37
CA ILE A 231 -1.96 1.80 8.11
C ILE A 231 -1.26 1.76 9.47
N VAL A 232 -0.71 2.90 9.90
CA VAL A 232 -0.21 3.10 11.27
C VAL A 232 -1.21 3.96 12.01
N SER A 233 -1.97 3.37 12.91
CA SER A 233 -3.03 4.06 13.63
C SER A 233 -3.36 3.34 14.94
N ASP A 234 -3.67 4.14 15.95
CA ASP A 234 -4.23 3.63 17.23
C ASP A 234 -5.77 3.51 17.17
N VAL A 235 -6.39 4.03 16.11
CA VAL A 235 -7.85 4.06 15.93
C VAL A 235 -8.30 3.03 14.90
N TYR A 236 -7.56 2.90 13.82
CA TYR A 236 -7.88 1.99 12.72
C TYR A 236 -7.06 0.72 12.84
N ARG A 237 -7.74 -0.42 12.73
CA ARG A 237 -7.10 -1.73 12.77
C ARG A 237 -6.31 -1.97 11.49
N PRO A 238 -4.97 -2.13 11.53
CA PRO A 238 -4.18 -2.52 10.36
C PRO A 238 -4.34 -4.01 10.06
N GLY A 239 -3.87 -4.44 8.89
CA GLY A 239 -3.80 -5.85 8.54
C GLY A 239 -4.93 -6.33 7.64
N SER A 240 -5.13 -7.64 7.61
CA SER A 240 -6.17 -8.28 6.82
C SER A 240 -7.52 -8.18 7.52
N VAL A 241 -8.46 -7.51 6.90
CA VAL A 241 -9.83 -7.35 7.39
C VAL A 241 -10.83 -7.61 6.28
N ASP A 242 -12.05 -7.93 6.66
CA ASP A 242 -13.15 -8.12 5.73
C ASP A 242 -13.62 -6.78 5.15
N LEU A 243 -13.58 -6.67 3.82
CA LEU A 243 -14.00 -5.49 3.06
C LEU A 243 -15.47 -5.52 2.66
N SER A 244 -16.24 -6.57 2.98
CA SER A 244 -17.59 -6.77 2.46
C SER A 244 -18.51 -5.58 2.71
N ALA A 245 -18.40 -4.94 3.88
CA ALA A 245 -19.18 -3.77 4.23
C ALA A 245 -18.84 -2.53 3.38
N VAL A 246 -17.55 -2.27 3.13
CA VAL A 246 -17.13 -1.14 2.31
C VAL A 246 -17.36 -1.40 0.83
N GLN A 247 -17.23 -2.65 0.39
CA GLN A 247 -17.53 -3.07 -0.99
C GLN A 247 -19.01 -3.00 -1.35
N ALA A 248 -19.91 -2.94 -0.37
CA ALA A 248 -21.34 -2.74 -0.58
C ALA A 248 -21.75 -1.26 -0.82
N ARG A 249 -20.81 -0.31 -0.71
CA ARG A 249 -21.07 1.12 -0.97
C ARG A 249 -21.32 1.36 -2.46
N PRO A 250 -22.21 2.32 -2.82
CA PRO A 250 -22.49 2.65 -4.22
C PRO A 250 -21.34 3.37 -4.94
N ASP A 251 -20.36 3.89 -4.17
CA ASP A 251 -19.15 4.56 -4.67
C ASP A 251 -17.94 3.60 -4.79
N VAL A 252 -18.18 2.29 -4.69
CA VAL A 252 -17.16 1.24 -4.81
C VAL A 252 -17.57 0.25 -5.90
N LEU A 253 -16.78 0.17 -6.98
CA LEU A 253 -16.94 -0.86 -8.01
C LEU A 253 -16.16 -2.11 -7.60
N VAL A 254 -16.76 -3.27 -7.81
CA VAL A 254 -16.19 -4.56 -7.43
C VAL A 254 -16.06 -5.46 -8.64
N TYR A 255 -14.89 -6.06 -8.84
CA TYR A 255 -14.62 -7.02 -9.93
C TYR A 255 -14.09 -8.32 -9.33
N THR A 256 -14.78 -9.43 -9.65
CA THR A 256 -14.51 -10.74 -9.03
C THR A 256 -14.29 -11.81 -10.12
N SER A 257 -13.31 -12.67 -9.94
CA SER A 257 -13.06 -13.81 -10.81
C SER A 257 -14.12 -14.90 -10.64
N ALA A 258 -14.15 -15.88 -11.54
CA ALA A 258 -14.79 -17.16 -11.25
C ALA A 258 -14.14 -17.80 -10.00
N LEU A 259 -14.85 -18.71 -9.36
CA LEU A 259 -14.28 -19.51 -8.28
C LEU A 259 -13.09 -20.33 -8.81
N LEU A 260 -12.05 -20.41 -8.02
CA LEU A 260 -10.85 -21.14 -8.37
C LEU A 260 -11.10 -22.66 -8.25
N ASP A 261 -10.72 -23.39 -9.27
CA ASP A 261 -10.83 -24.87 -9.28
C ASP A 261 -9.69 -25.53 -8.49
N ALA A 262 -8.59 -24.82 -8.28
CA ALA A 262 -7.40 -25.26 -7.55
C ALA A 262 -6.77 -24.11 -6.77
N ASP A 263 -5.91 -24.44 -5.80
CA ASP A 263 -5.14 -23.43 -5.07
C ASP A 263 -4.28 -22.61 -6.04
N LEU A 264 -4.23 -21.30 -5.81
CA LEU A 264 -3.42 -20.34 -6.59
C LEU A 264 -2.49 -19.58 -5.63
N ASP A 265 -1.19 -19.80 -5.76
CA ASP A 265 -0.18 -19.05 -5.02
C ASP A 265 0.19 -17.76 -5.78
N VAL A 266 -0.26 -16.62 -5.27
CA VAL A 266 0.16 -15.30 -5.75
C VAL A 266 1.32 -14.84 -4.90
N VAL A 267 2.54 -14.75 -5.50
CA VAL A 267 3.79 -14.50 -4.76
C VAL A 267 4.67 -13.55 -5.56
N GLY A 268 4.66 -12.28 -5.20
CA GLY A 268 5.46 -11.26 -5.86
C GLY A 268 4.71 -9.95 -6.09
N PRO A 269 5.23 -9.10 -6.99
CA PRO A 269 4.65 -7.80 -7.31
C PRO A 269 3.22 -7.88 -7.86
N LEU A 270 2.45 -6.84 -7.51
CA LEU A 270 1.06 -6.67 -7.91
C LEU A 270 0.88 -5.28 -8.53
N ARG A 271 0.11 -5.20 -9.61
CA ARG A 271 -0.17 -3.92 -10.28
C ARG A 271 -1.54 -3.93 -10.92
N VAL A 272 -2.16 -2.76 -11.02
CA VAL A 272 -3.36 -2.55 -11.84
C VAL A 272 -3.08 -1.47 -12.87
N THR A 273 -3.33 -1.77 -14.14
CA THR A 273 -3.46 -0.76 -15.18
C THR A 273 -4.92 -0.43 -15.33
N LEU A 274 -5.34 0.75 -14.89
CA LEU A 274 -6.71 1.21 -14.89
C LEU A 274 -6.91 2.25 -15.99
N HIS A 275 -7.82 2.00 -16.94
CA HIS A 275 -8.26 2.99 -17.90
C HIS A 275 -9.52 3.67 -17.36
N ALA A 276 -9.39 4.96 -17.02
CA ALA A 276 -10.48 5.66 -16.37
C ALA A 276 -10.60 7.11 -16.87
N ALA A 277 -11.83 7.64 -16.80
CA ALA A 277 -12.16 9.03 -17.01
C ALA A 277 -12.90 9.57 -15.79
N SER A 278 -12.73 10.87 -15.52
CA SER A 278 -13.45 11.60 -14.48
C SER A 278 -14.20 12.78 -15.08
N SER A 279 -15.33 13.15 -14.48
CA SER A 279 -16.00 14.43 -14.81
C SER A 279 -15.31 15.64 -14.18
N ALA A 280 -14.29 15.43 -13.36
CA ALA A 280 -13.53 16.47 -12.65
C ALA A 280 -12.14 16.68 -13.24
N ARG A 281 -11.43 17.70 -12.75
CA ARG A 281 -10.07 18.06 -13.18
C ARG A 281 -8.98 17.31 -12.42
N ASP A 282 -9.34 16.63 -11.34
CA ASP A 282 -8.51 15.71 -10.55
C ASP A 282 -9.42 14.75 -9.82
N THR A 283 -8.88 13.60 -9.42
CA THR A 283 -9.54 12.61 -8.56
C THR A 283 -8.48 11.64 -8.09
N ASP A 284 -8.85 10.74 -7.18
CA ASP A 284 -7.99 9.60 -6.83
C ASP A 284 -8.63 8.31 -7.35
N PHE A 285 -7.79 7.34 -7.70
CA PHE A 285 -8.19 5.96 -7.93
C PHE A 285 -7.48 5.07 -6.94
N VAL A 286 -8.25 4.43 -6.08
CA VAL A 286 -7.80 3.48 -5.08
C VAL A 286 -8.23 2.09 -5.53
N VAL A 287 -7.31 1.14 -5.47
CA VAL A 287 -7.60 -0.28 -5.76
C VAL A 287 -7.20 -1.11 -4.56
N ARG A 288 -8.09 -2.05 -4.18
CA ARG A 288 -7.82 -3.03 -3.13
C ARG A 288 -7.97 -4.43 -3.70
N LEU A 289 -6.99 -5.30 -3.42
CA LEU A 289 -7.02 -6.73 -3.75
C LEU A 289 -7.50 -7.50 -2.53
N SER A 290 -8.46 -8.39 -2.70
CA SER A 290 -8.96 -9.26 -1.64
C SER A 290 -9.11 -10.71 -2.08
N ASP A 291 -8.99 -11.61 -1.11
CA ASP A 291 -9.32 -13.02 -1.20
C ASP A 291 -10.79 -13.21 -0.78
N VAL A 292 -11.62 -13.68 -1.70
CA VAL A 292 -13.05 -13.91 -1.43
C VAL A 292 -13.26 -15.35 -1.01
N PHE A 293 -13.72 -15.52 0.21
CA PHE A 293 -14.00 -16.81 0.82
C PHE A 293 -15.37 -17.35 0.36
N PRO A 294 -15.61 -18.68 0.46
CA PRO A 294 -16.89 -19.28 0.09
C PRO A 294 -18.10 -18.75 0.87
N ASP A 295 -17.89 -18.20 2.06
CA ASP A 295 -18.92 -17.58 2.90
C ASP A 295 -19.23 -16.12 2.52
N GLY A 296 -18.53 -15.58 1.52
CA GLY A 296 -18.72 -14.24 0.98
C GLY A 296 -17.84 -13.15 1.60
N ARG A 297 -17.07 -13.42 2.65
CA ARG A 297 -16.10 -12.47 3.18
C ARG A 297 -15.03 -12.18 2.15
N ALA A 298 -14.62 -10.92 2.05
CA ALA A 298 -13.58 -10.44 1.13
C ALA A 298 -12.40 -9.89 1.93
N ILE A 299 -11.40 -10.73 2.14
CA ILE A 299 -10.27 -10.43 3.02
C ILE A 299 -9.21 -9.62 2.29
N LEU A 300 -8.92 -8.42 2.78
CA LEU A 300 -7.94 -7.50 2.21
C LEU A 300 -6.53 -8.13 2.20
N LEU A 301 -5.89 -8.10 1.05
CA LEU A 301 -4.49 -8.51 0.89
C LEU A 301 -3.57 -7.31 0.67
N GLN A 302 -3.89 -6.47 -0.31
CA GLN A 302 -3.09 -5.29 -0.65
C GLN A 302 -3.95 -4.17 -1.20
N SER A 303 -3.41 -2.95 -1.18
CA SER A 303 -4.06 -1.79 -1.76
C SER A 303 -3.03 -0.79 -2.29
N GLY A 304 -3.42 -0.05 -3.31
CA GLY A 304 -2.64 1.02 -3.89
C GLY A 304 -3.53 2.17 -4.35
N MET A 305 -2.92 3.31 -4.61
CA MET A 305 -3.64 4.47 -5.12
C MET A 305 -2.80 5.27 -6.09
N VAL A 306 -3.49 6.01 -6.95
CA VAL A 306 -2.91 7.06 -7.78
C VAL A 306 -3.80 8.30 -7.74
N ARG A 307 -3.18 9.46 -7.56
CA ARG A 307 -3.86 10.74 -7.77
C ARG A 307 -3.73 11.13 -9.23
N ALA A 308 -4.86 11.37 -9.91
CA ALA A 308 -4.93 11.52 -11.35
C ALA A 308 -3.98 12.60 -11.89
N ARG A 309 -3.79 13.72 -11.18
CA ARG A 309 -2.84 14.77 -11.57
C ARG A 309 -1.38 14.35 -11.52
N TYR A 310 -1.04 13.27 -10.80
CA TYR A 310 0.31 12.69 -10.69
C TYR A 310 0.49 11.41 -11.53
N ARG A 311 -0.40 11.17 -12.50
CA ARG A 311 -0.34 10.00 -13.40
C ARG A 311 0.99 9.86 -14.15
N ASP A 312 1.68 10.97 -14.35
CA ASP A 312 3.02 11.04 -14.93
C ASP A 312 3.93 11.82 -13.98
N LEU A 313 4.66 11.09 -13.14
CA LEU A 313 5.58 11.68 -12.16
C LEU A 313 6.77 12.39 -12.81
N ALA A 314 7.16 11.97 -14.03
CA ALA A 314 8.31 12.56 -14.71
C ALA A 314 7.98 13.97 -15.26
N SER A 315 6.75 14.18 -15.68
CA SER A 315 6.26 15.48 -16.18
C SER A 315 5.76 16.41 -15.08
N GLY A 316 5.65 15.89 -13.84
CA GLY A 316 5.09 16.61 -12.70
C GLY A 316 3.55 16.67 -12.70
N PRO A 317 2.94 17.34 -11.70
CA PRO A 317 1.50 17.35 -11.54
C PRO A 317 0.82 18.14 -12.64
N SER A 318 -0.22 17.56 -13.26
CA SER A 318 -1.04 18.22 -14.28
C SER A 318 -2.50 17.79 -14.18
N ALA A 319 -3.42 18.77 -14.14
CA ALA A 319 -4.85 18.47 -14.12
C ALA A 319 -5.25 17.59 -15.31
N ILE A 320 -6.24 16.74 -15.10
CA ILE A 320 -6.85 15.95 -16.18
C ILE A 320 -7.93 16.76 -16.89
N GLU A 321 -8.18 16.42 -18.15
CA GLU A 321 -9.31 16.97 -18.89
C GLU A 321 -10.55 16.14 -18.59
N PRO A 322 -11.67 16.76 -18.13
CA PRO A 322 -12.91 16.06 -17.83
C PRO A 322 -13.42 15.22 -19.00
N GLY A 323 -13.74 13.95 -18.74
CA GLY A 323 -14.26 13.01 -19.72
C GLY A 323 -13.20 12.32 -20.60
N VAL A 324 -11.94 12.75 -20.55
CA VAL A 324 -10.85 12.10 -21.29
C VAL A 324 -10.37 10.85 -20.54
N VAL A 325 -10.24 9.74 -21.27
CA VAL A 325 -9.74 8.47 -20.72
C VAL A 325 -8.23 8.52 -20.62
N HIS A 326 -7.71 8.25 -19.45
CA HIS A 326 -6.27 8.06 -19.19
C HIS A 326 -5.99 6.64 -18.70
N ALA A 327 -4.78 6.17 -18.93
CA ALA A 327 -4.25 4.98 -18.30
C ALA A 327 -3.57 5.37 -16.99
N TYR A 328 -3.89 4.68 -15.91
CA TYR A 328 -3.29 4.84 -14.59
C TYR A 328 -2.62 3.55 -14.18
N ASP A 329 -1.32 3.61 -13.91
CA ASP A 329 -0.59 2.49 -13.32
C ASP A 329 -0.65 2.60 -11.80
N ILE A 330 -1.31 1.65 -11.16
CA ILE A 330 -1.49 1.61 -9.70
C ILE A 330 -0.67 0.46 -9.16
N ASP A 331 0.36 0.80 -8.41
CA ASP A 331 1.22 -0.16 -7.72
C ASP A 331 0.53 -0.60 -6.42
N LEU A 332 0.31 -1.91 -6.28
CA LEU A 332 -0.20 -2.54 -5.07
C LEU A 332 0.94 -3.20 -4.26
N TRP A 333 2.18 -2.84 -4.55
CA TRP A 333 3.39 -3.42 -3.99
C TRP A 333 3.51 -4.91 -4.28
N ALA A 334 3.48 -5.77 -3.24
CA ALA A 334 3.61 -7.21 -3.39
C ALA A 334 2.84 -7.96 -2.30
N THR A 335 2.59 -9.23 -2.56
CA THR A 335 2.03 -10.15 -1.55
C THR A 335 2.62 -11.55 -1.69
N ALA A 336 2.40 -12.39 -0.69
CA ALA A 336 2.43 -13.83 -0.82
C ALA A 336 1.19 -14.39 -0.16
N ASN A 337 0.22 -14.80 -0.98
CA ASN A 337 -1.04 -15.40 -0.53
C ASN A 337 -1.42 -16.60 -1.39
N ARG A 338 -1.90 -17.65 -0.75
CA ARG A 338 -2.59 -18.76 -1.39
C ARG A 338 -4.08 -18.51 -1.39
N PHE A 339 -4.63 -18.22 -2.56
CA PHE A 339 -6.06 -18.33 -2.77
C PHE A 339 -6.41 -19.82 -2.87
N ARG A 340 -7.30 -20.30 -2.02
CA ARG A 340 -7.66 -21.73 -2.00
C ARG A 340 -8.67 -22.06 -3.07
N ALA A 341 -8.73 -23.30 -3.46
CA ALA A 341 -9.83 -23.82 -4.28
C ALA A 341 -11.19 -23.47 -3.67
N GLY A 342 -12.12 -22.99 -4.50
CA GLY A 342 -13.42 -22.48 -4.07
C GLY A 342 -13.42 -21.01 -3.63
N HIS A 343 -12.28 -20.35 -3.51
CA HIS A 343 -12.15 -18.91 -3.31
C HIS A 343 -12.21 -18.16 -4.65
N ALA A 344 -12.25 -16.85 -4.61
CA ALA A 344 -12.11 -16.01 -5.80
C ALA A 344 -11.16 -14.83 -5.57
N VAL A 345 -10.51 -14.40 -6.64
CA VAL A 345 -9.72 -13.15 -6.67
C VAL A 345 -10.67 -12.00 -6.88
N ARG A 346 -10.55 -10.95 -6.08
CA ARG A 346 -11.35 -9.73 -6.21
C ARG A 346 -10.51 -8.50 -6.11
N ILE A 347 -10.79 -7.51 -6.96
CA ILE A 347 -10.40 -6.13 -6.71
C ILE A 347 -11.64 -5.26 -6.56
N ASP A 348 -11.50 -4.20 -5.81
CA ASP A 348 -12.44 -3.08 -5.83
C ASP A 348 -11.74 -1.79 -6.23
N VAL A 349 -12.51 -0.85 -6.80
CA VAL A 349 -12.06 0.45 -7.29
C VAL A 349 -12.95 1.53 -6.71
N CYS A 350 -12.34 2.52 -6.06
CA CYS A 350 -13.03 3.70 -5.51
C CYS A 350 -12.12 4.93 -5.61
N SER A 351 -12.56 6.09 -5.11
CA SER A 351 -11.79 7.33 -5.20
C SER A 351 -11.30 7.85 -3.84
N SER A 352 -11.35 7.03 -2.81
CA SER A 352 -10.91 7.43 -1.47
C SER A 352 -10.55 6.22 -0.61
N ASP A 353 -9.65 6.42 0.35
CA ASP A 353 -9.29 5.51 1.43
C ASP A 353 -8.93 6.38 2.64
N PHE A 354 -9.95 7.10 3.14
CA PHE A 354 -9.78 8.13 4.16
C PHE A 354 -9.91 7.55 5.57
N PRO A 355 -9.00 7.88 6.49
CA PRO A 355 -7.97 8.92 6.45
C PRO A 355 -6.55 8.42 6.12
N ARG A 356 -6.36 7.20 5.59
CA ARG A 356 -5.03 6.75 5.17
C ARG A 356 -4.44 7.66 4.11
N PHE A 357 -5.27 8.07 3.15
CA PHE A 357 -4.94 9.07 2.15
C PHE A 357 -5.85 10.28 2.31
N GLU A 358 -5.30 11.47 2.06
CA GLU A 358 -6.06 12.71 2.06
C GLU A 358 -7.15 12.68 0.97
N ARG A 359 -8.35 13.16 1.31
CA ARG A 359 -9.46 13.27 0.36
C ARG A 359 -9.10 14.16 -0.81
N ASN A 360 -9.34 13.70 -2.03
CA ASN A 360 -9.24 14.56 -3.20
C ASN A 360 -10.49 15.44 -3.30
N THR A 361 -10.29 16.75 -3.48
CA THR A 361 -11.39 17.72 -3.62
C THR A 361 -12.02 17.71 -5.01
N ASN A 362 -11.43 17.00 -5.98
CA ASN A 362 -11.75 17.00 -7.41
C ASN A 362 -11.47 18.33 -8.13
N LEU A 363 -10.78 19.30 -7.49
CA LEU A 363 -10.54 20.65 -8.02
C LEU A 363 -9.23 20.81 -8.81
N GLY A 364 -8.44 19.74 -8.98
CA GLY A 364 -7.18 19.83 -9.75
C GLY A 364 -6.05 20.59 -9.03
N GLY A 365 -6.14 20.72 -7.70
CA GLY A 365 -5.20 21.48 -6.89
C GLY A 365 -5.59 22.95 -6.67
N GLU A 366 -6.73 23.38 -7.17
CA GLU A 366 -7.31 24.71 -6.89
C GLU A 366 -8.01 24.72 -5.53
N SER A 367 -8.02 25.86 -4.85
CA SER A 367 -8.79 26.06 -3.63
C SER A 367 -10.27 26.26 -3.96
N GLY A 368 -11.17 25.69 -3.15
CA GLY A 368 -12.62 25.85 -3.34
C GLY A 368 -13.39 24.76 -2.59
N GLU A 369 -14.71 24.84 -2.68
CA GLU A 369 -15.59 23.81 -2.17
C GLU A 369 -15.40 22.51 -2.94
N PRO A 370 -15.22 21.36 -2.27
CA PRO A 370 -15.12 20.06 -2.90
C PRO A 370 -16.34 19.74 -3.75
N VAL A 371 -16.14 19.10 -4.88
CA VAL A 371 -17.23 18.78 -5.81
C VAL A 371 -17.33 17.26 -6.04
N PRO A 372 -18.54 16.69 -6.01
CA PRO A 372 -18.74 15.31 -6.44
C PRO A 372 -18.37 15.15 -7.91
N ALA A 373 -17.84 13.96 -8.26
CA ALA A 373 -17.43 13.66 -9.62
C ALA A 373 -17.87 12.25 -10.03
N VAL A 374 -18.27 12.11 -11.31
CA VAL A 374 -18.57 10.82 -11.92
C VAL A 374 -17.27 10.22 -12.42
N GLN A 375 -16.99 9.02 -12.00
CA GLN A 375 -15.86 8.23 -12.45
C GLN A 375 -16.34 7.15 -13.42
N ARG A 376 -15.59 6.90 -14.49
CA ARG A 376 -15.86 5.90 -15.51
C ARG A 376 -14.69 4.96 -15.63
N ILE A 377 -14.90 3.68 -15.38
CA ILE A 377 -13.88 2.63 -15.50
C ILE A 377 -14.12 1.87 -16.79
N HIS A 378 -13.15 1.94 -17.70
CA HIS A 378 -13.20 1.30 -19.01
C HIS A 378 -12.54 -0.08 -18.97
N HIS A 379 -13.11 -1.04 -19.69
CA HIS A 379 -12.62 -2.44 -19.72
C HIS A 379 -12.70 -3.10 -21.10
N GLY A 380 -13.17 -2.39 -22.12
CA GLY A 380 -13.14 -2.90 -23.50
C GLY A 380 -11.74 -2.91 -24.13
N PRO A 381 -11.56 -3.54 -25.29
CA PRO A 381 -10.23 -3.76 -25.89
C PRO A 381 -9.48 -2.48 -26.26
N THR A 382 -10.18 -1.36 -26.46
CA THR A 382 -9.55 -0.06 -26.71
C THR A 382 -8.92 0.53 -25.44
N HIS A 383 -9.52 0.27 -24.28
CA HIS A 383 -9.08 0.77 -22.98
C HIS A 383 -9.15 -0.37 -21.94
N PRO A 384 -8.28 -1.38 -22.07
CA PRO A 384 -8.38 -2.59 -21.27
C PRO A 384 -7.79 -2.37 -19.87
N SER A 385 -8.64 -2.24 -18.86
CA SER A 385 -8.22 -2.28 -17.46
C SER A 385 -7.85 -3.70 -17.05
N ARG A 386 -6.73 -3.85 -16.29
CA ARG A 386 -6.13 -5.15 -15.99
C ARG A 386 -5.56 -5.21 -14.60
N LEU A 387 -5.72 -6.35 -13.95
CA LEU A 387 -4.98 -6.77 -12.77
C LEU A 387 -3.81 -7.65 -13.19
N HIS A 388 -2.60 -7.27 -12.81
CA HIS A 388 -1.38 -8.02 -13.03
C HIS A 388 -0.96 -8.69 -11.73
N LEU A 389 -0.88 -10.00 -11.73
CA LEU A 389 -0.46 -10.85 -10.64
C LEU A 389 0.86 -11.53 -10.98
N THR A 390 1.61 -11.87 -9.96
CA THR A 390 2.79 -12.75 -10.06
C THR A 390 2.42 -14.05 -9.35
N ILE A 391 2.38 -15.17 -10.08
CA ILE A 391 1.97 -16.47 -9.56
C ILE A 391 3.16 -17.43 -9.44
N LEU A 392 3.17 -18.25 -8.40
CA LEU A 392 4.15 -19.32 -8.20
C LEU A 392 3.49 -20.66 -8.58
N ARG A 393 4.10 -21.41 -9.49
CA ARG A 393 3.65 -22.75 -9.89
C ARG A 393 4.43 -23.88 -9.24
#